data_eea16d6c05cc9830f7b511345848774f
#
_entry.id   eea16d6c05cc9830f7b511345848774f
#
_cell.length_a   1.000
_cell.length_b   1.000
_cell.length_c   1.000
_cell.angle_alpha   90.00
_cell.angle_beta   90.00
_cell.angle_gamma   90.00
#
_symmetry.space_group_name_H-M   'P 1'
#
loop_
_entity.id
_entity.type
_entity.pdbx_description
1 polymer ?
#
loop_
_entity_poly.entity_id
_entity_poly.type
_entity_poly.pdbx_seq_one_letter_code
_entity_poly.pdbx_strand_id
1 'polypeptide(L)'
;ELNTMTRINFTDAANLAEAVCRVKELFGTNPFTSKEYNTNRPKGMALLSTLENHHIVTIVKTETFEKEVNSCYGAEYVLNANNESIMKLDDFKALPQSIQEMITKAAGGIHIEYRDVETITCKRYYYQFNPEAYEKYLSNRVTEWKIALCKKQEKLEQLSKEIAALKKIVG
;
A
#
# COMPACT_ATOMS: atom_id res chain seq x y z
N GLU A 1 -10.15 31.37 -18.00
CA GLU A 1 -9.60 30.12 -17.44
C GLU A 1 -9.44 30.29 -15.95
N LEU A 2 -10.41 29.79 -15.19
CA LEU A 2 -10.37 29.74 -13.73
C LEU A 2 -9.29 28.73 -13.32
N ASN A 3 -8.14 29.27 -12.96
CA ASN A 3 -7.06 28.53 -12.34
C ASN A 3 -7.61 27.90 -11.04
N THR A 4 -7.90 26.62 -11.07
CA THR A 4 -8.23 25.83 -9.89
C THR A 4 -6.98 25.83 -9.01
N MET A 5 -6.90 26.80 -8.12
CA MET A 5 -5.88 26.83 -7.07
C MET A 5 -6.07 25.56 -6.23
N THR A 6 -5.17 24.64 -6.39
CA THR A 6 -5.09 23.47 -5.53
C THR A 6 -5.01 23.96 -4.10
N ARG A 7 -6.05 23.67 -3.33
CA ARG A 7 -6.12 24.03 -1.91
C ARG A 7 -4.98 23.31 -1.21
N ILE A 8 -3.96 24.06 -0.77
CA ILE A 8 -2.86 23.45 -0.02
C ILE A 8 -3.42 22.94 1.29
N ASN A 9 -3.44 21.63 1.45
CA ASN A 9 -3.86 21.01 2.69
C ASN A 9 -2.64 20.86 3.61
N PHE A 10 -2.48 21.81 4.52
CA PHE A 10 -1.38 21.78 5.50
C PHE A 10 -1.46 20.58 6.45
N THR A 11 -2.64 20.05 6.69
CA THR A 11 -2.85 18.85 7.51
C THR A 11 -2.23 17.64 6.83
N ASP A 12 -2.43 17.48 5.53
CA ASP A 12 -1.84 16.38 4.77
C ASP A 12 -0.31 16.47 4.73
N ALA A 13 0.24 17.68 4.63
CA ALA A 13 1.68 17.88 4.67
C ALA A 13 2.27 17.52 6.04
N ALA A 14 1.60 17.90 7.14
CA ALA A 14 2.00 17.54 8.49
C ALA A 14 1.92 16.01 8.72
N ASN A 15 0.85 15.37 8.27
CA ASN A 15 0.67 13.93 8.36
C ASN A 15 1.72 13.16 7.56
N LEU A 16 2.13 13.69 6.41
CA LEU A 16 3.20 13.12 5.60
C LEU A 16 4.56 13.24 6.30
N ALA A 17 4.88 14.42 6.85
CA ALA A 17 6.12 14.66 7.58
C ALA A 17 6.25 13.75 8.80
N GLU A 18 5.16 13.55 9.54
CA GLU A 18 5.10 12.64 10.68
C GLU A 18 5.34 11.18 10.24
N ALA A 19 4.72 10.76 9.14
CA ALA A 19 4.92 9.44 8.57
C ALA A 19 6.39 9.20 8.17
N VAL A 20 7.04 10.19 7.56
CA VAL A 20 8.47 10.11 7.20
C VAL A 20 9.35 10.03 8.44
N CYS A 21 9.09 10.83 9.48
CA CYS A 21 9.82 10.72 10.75
C CYS A 21 9.69 9.31 11.33
N ARG A 22 8.48 8.77 11.32
CA ARG A 22 8.21 7.43 11.85
C ARG A 22 8.93 6.33 11.07
N VAL A 23 8.94 6.41 9.74
CA VAL A 23 9.70 5.48 8.89
C VAL A 23 11.19 5.53 9.20
N LYS A 24 11.75 6.73 9.35
CA LYS A 24 13.16 6.91 9.71
C LYS A 24 13.50 6.32 11.09
N GLU A 25 12.65 6.55 12.07
CA GLU A 25 12.84 6.03 13.44
C GLU A 25 12.77 4.51 13.51
N LEU A 26 11.78 3.90 12.85
CA LEU A 26 11.52 2.47 12.96
C LEU A 26 12.40 1.63 12.03
N PHE A 27 12.63 2.10 10.82
CA PHE A 27 13.26 1.30 9.77
C PHE A 27 14.59 1.87 9.28
N GLY A 28 14.83 3.18 9.44
CA GLY A 28 16.00 3.84 8.88
C GLY A 28 16.11 3.62 7.38
N THR A 29 17.20 2.98 6.94
CA THR A 29 17.43 2.58 5.54
C THR A 29 17.11 1.11 5.27
N ASN A 30 16.59 0.38 6.25
CA ASN A 30 16.25 -1.03 6.11
C ASN A 30 14.91 -1.19 5.39
N PRO A 31 14.77 -2.22 4.53
CA PRO A 31 13.50 -2.56 3.92
C PRO A 31 12.46 -2.97 4.96
N PHE A 32 11.21 -2.63 4.72
CA PHE A 32 10.06 -2.96 5.56
C PHE A 32 8.84 -3.33 4.73
N THR A 33 7.90 -4.04 5.33
CA THR A 33 6.63 -4.45 4.69
C THR A 33 5.50 -3.48 5.03
N SER A 34 4.44 -3.50 4.23
CA SER A 34 3.22 -2.74 4.51
C SER A 34 2.58 -3.12 5.85
N LYS A 35 2.71 -4.38 6.26
CA LYS A 35 2.22 -4.86 7.56
C LYS A 35 2.98 -4.20 8.72
N GLU A 36 4.29 -4.15 8.64
CA GLU A 36 5.13 -3.50 9.67
C GLU A 36 4.83 -2.00 9.77
N TYR A 37 4.69 -1.33 8.62
CA TYR A 37 4.30 0.08 8.60
C TYR A 37 2.93 0.31 9.23
N ASN A 38 1.91 -0.44 8.83
CA ASN A 38 0.54 -0.28 9.31
C ASN A 38 0.37 -0.63 10.79
N THR A 39 1.11 -1.61 11.30
CA THR A 39 1.11 -1.97 12.73
C THR A 39 1.63 -0.83 13.60
N ASN A 40 2.59 -0.06 13.10
CA ASN A 40 3.23 1.05 13.81
C ASN A 40 2.66 2.44 13.43
N ARG A 41 1.60 2.49 12.63
CA ARG A 41 1.01 3.73 12.15
C ARG A 41 -0.08 4.25 13.10
N PRO A 42 0.13 5.39 13.77
CA PRO A 42 -0.92 6.06 14.54
C PRO A 42 -2.09 6.49 13.65
N LYS A 43 -3.26 6.61 14.26
CA LYS A 43 -4.45 7.12 13.57
C LYS A 43 -4.20 8.54 13.05
N GLY A 44 -4.53 8.77 11.78
CA GLY A 44 -4.37 10.07 11.12
C GLY A 44 -3.04 10.28 10.39
N MET A 45 -2.05 9.42 10.60
CA MET A 45 -0.80 9.47 9.84
C MET A 45 -1.00 9.05 8.38
N ALA A 46 -0.21 9.58 7.46
CA ALA A 46 -0.30 9.28 6.03
C ALA A 46 -0.25 7.77 5.74
N LEU A 47 -0.95 7.34 4.70
CA LEU A 47 -0.93 5.95 4.23
C LEU A 47 0.40 5.66 3.52
N LEU A 48 0.82 4.40 3.52
CA LEU A 48 2.02 3.97 2.79
C LEU A 48 1.92 4.29 1.28
N SER A 49 0.74 4.13 0.69
CA SER A 49 0.48 4.50 -0.70
C SER A 49 0.75 5.98 -1.01
N THR A 50 0.51 6.86 -0.04
CA THR A 50 0.83 8.29 -0.18
C THR A 50 2.34 8.51 -0.27
N LEU A 51 3.12 7.84 0.58
CA LEU A 51 4.58 7.87 0.53
C LEU A 51 5.12 7.31 -0.77
N GLU A 52 4.53 6.21 -1.25
CA GLU A 52 4.90 5.58 -2.52
C GLU A 52 4.58 6.47 -3.73
N ASN A 53 3.42 7.11 -3.76
CA ASN A 53 3.02 8.03 -4.83
C ASN A 53 3.96 9.22 -4.99
N HIS A 54 4.60 9.67 -3.92
CA HIS A 54 5.62 10.71 -3.94
C HIS A 54 7.05 10.16 -4.08
N HIS A 55 7.21 8.85 -4.30
CA HIS A 55 8.50 8.15 -4.38
C HIS A 55 9.37 8.28 -3.13
N ILE A 56 8.78 8.68 -2.00
CA ILE A 56 9.47 8.79 -0.70
C ILE A 56 9.84 7.42 -0.16
N VAL A 57 9.01 6.41 -0.44
CA VAL A 57 9.36 5.01 -0.30
C VAL A 57 9.23 4.31 -1.64
N THR A 58 10.11 3.35 -1.90
CA THR A 58 10.14 2.59 -3.14
C THR A 58 10.19 1.10 -2.86
N ILE A 59 9.60 0.30 -3.75
CA ILE A 59 9.68 -1.15 -3.66
C ILE A 59 11.08 -1.60 -4.08
N VAL A 60 11.80 -2.24 -3.17
CA VAL A 60 13.17 -2.73 -3.40
C VAL A 60 13.23 -4.24 -3.56
N LYS A 61 12.20 -4.96 -3.10
CA LYS A 61 12.10 -6.41 -3.20
C LYS A 61 10.65 -6.84 -3.29
N THR A 62 10.39 -7.86 -4.09
CA THR A 62 9.08 -8.54 -4.18
C THR A 62 9.29 -10.02 -3.92
N GLU A 63 8.55 -10.58 -2.99
CA GLU A 63 8.48 -12.02 -2.73
C GLU A 63 7.15 -12.55 -3.20
N THR A 64 7.17 -13.68 -3.87
CA THR A 64 5.97 -14.43 -4.25
C THR A 64 5.89 -15.68 -3.38
N PHE A 65 4.74 -15.91 -2.78
CA PHE A 65 4.50 -17.06 -1.92
C PHE A 65 3.08 -17.60 -2.11
N GLU A 66 2.89 -18.86 -1.81
CA GLU A 66 1.59 -19.48 -1.83
C GLU A 66 0.98 -19.45 -0.43
N LYS A 67 -0.33 -19.24 -0.38
CA LYS A 67 -1.11 -19.21 0.85
C LYS A 67 -2.41 -19.97 0.64
N GLU A 68 -2.74 -20.85 1.57
CA GLU A 68 -4.06 -21.46 1.63
C GLU A 68 -5.08 -20.46 2.23
N VAL A 69 -6.20 -20.33 1.57
CA VAL A 69 -7.35 -19.54 2.01
C VAL A 69 -8.61 -20.39 1.93
N ASN A 70 -9.59 -20.12 2.77
CA ASN A 70 -10.89 -20.78 2.68
C ASN A 70 -11.55 -20.45 1.34
N SER A 71 -11.94 -21.50 0.61
CA SER A 71 -12.68 -21.35 -0.65
C SER A 71 -14.17 -21.47 -0.40
N CYS A 72 -14.95 -20.60 -1.01
CA CYS A 72 -16.42 -20.71 -1.03
C CYS A 72 -16.88 -21.91 -1.87
N TYR A 73 -15.99 -22.46 -2.68
CA TYR A 73 -16.22 -23.58 -3.59
C TYR A 73 -15.22 -24.67 -3.31
N GLY A 74 -15.47 -25.46 -2.27
CA GLY A 74 -14.66 -26.64 -1.97
C GLY A 74 -14.69 -27.65 -3.13
N ALA A 75 -13.65 -28.45 -3.26
CA ALA A 75 -13.49 -29.44 -4.30
C ALA A 75 -12.85 -30.73 -3.75
N GLU A 76 -13.03 -31.82 -4.47
CA GLU A 76 -12.29 -33.04 -4.23
C GLU A 76 -10.91 -32.95 -4.89
N TYR A 77 -9.88 -33.32 -4.15
CA TYR A 77 -8.49 -33.33 -4.59
C TYR A 77 -7.92 -34.74 -4.57
N VAL A 78 -7.04 -35.00 -5.51
CA VAL A 78 -6.19 -36.21 -5.53
C VAL A 78 -4.92 -35.90 -4.75
N LEU A 79 -4.65 -36.71 -3.73
CA LEU A 79 -3.50 -36.56 -2.86
C LEU A 79 -2.54 -37.76 -3.05
N ASN A 80 -1.25 -37.50 -2.80
CA ASN A 80 -0.23 -38.55 -2.78
C ASN A 80 -0.23 -39.30 -1.42
N ALA A 81 0.64 -40.30 -1.30
CA ALA A 81 0.80 -41.10 -0.07
C ALA A 81 1.19 -40.26 1.16
N ASN A 82 1.73 -39.04 0.98
CA ASN A 82 2.12 -38.11 2.04
C ASN A 82 1.05 -37.08 2.35
N ASN A 83 -0.18 -37.23 1.84
CA ASN A 83 -1.30 -36.28 1.98
C ASN A 83 -1.07 -34.92 1.31
N GLU A 84 -0.15 -34.85 0.38
CA GLU A 84 0.07 -33.63 -0.41
C GLU A 84 -0.86 -33.62 -1.63
N SER A 85 -1.47 -32.49 -1.91
CA SER A 85 -2.38 -32.31 -3.03
C SER A 85 -1.62 -32.30 -4.35
N ILE A 86 -2.03 -33.19 -5.28
CA ILE A 86 -1.45 -33.25 -6.62
C ILE A 86 -2.25 -32.36 -7.58
N MET A 87 -3.57 -32.56 -7.64
CA MET A 87 -4.48 -31.76 -8.50
C MET A 87 -5.94 -31.98 -8.05
N LYS A 88 -6.86 -31.20 -8.63
CA LYS A 88 -8.30 -31.42 -8.46
C LYS A 88 -8.71 -32.73 -9.09
N LEU A 89 -9.69 -33.42 -8.49
CA LEU A 89 -10.17 -34.71 -8.98
C LEU A 89 -10.73 -34.59 -10.41
N ASP A 90 -11.45 -33.51 -10.73
CA ASP A 90 -12.01 -33.31 -12.07
C ASP A 90 -10.92 -33.23 -13.13
N ASP A 91 -9.83 -32.51 -12.83
CA ASP A 91 -8.67 -32.40 -13.73
C ASP A 91 -7.97 -33.75 -13.91
N PHE A 92 -7.85 -34.54 -12.83
CA PHE A 92 -7.27 -35.84 -12.88
C PHE A 92 -8.11 -36.80 -13.75
N LYS A 93 -9.44 -36.80 -13.57
CA LYS A 93 -10.36 -37.62 -14.37
C LYS A 93 -10.37 -37.24 -15.85
N ALA A 94 -10.03 -36.02 -16.19
CA ALA A 94 -9.93 -35.52 -17.56
C ALA A 94 -8.66 -36.02 -18.28
N LEU A 95 -7.66 -36.52 -17.55
CA LEU A 95 -6.43 -37.06 -18.13
C LEU A 95 -6.65 -38.43 -18.79
N PRO A 96 -5.86 -38.76 -19.82
CA PRO A 96 -5.82 -40.14 -20.35
C PRO A 96 -5.49 -41.17 -19.26
N GLN A 97 -6.09 -42.33 -19.32
CA GLN A 97 -5.92 -43.37 -18.32
C GLN A 97 -4.43 -43.74 -18.08
N SER A 98 -3.63 -43.81 -19.14
CA SER A 98 -2.19 -44.07 -19.04
C SER A 98 -1.45 -43.02 -18.19
N ILE A 99 -1.87 -41.74 -18.28
CA ILE A 99 -1.29 -40.65 -17.48
C ILE A 99 -1.75 -40.75 -16.03
N GLN A 100 -3.02 -41.07 -15.78
CA GLN A 100 -3.55 -41.30 -14.43
C GLN A 100 -2.77 -42.42 -13.73
N GLU A 101 -2.50 -43.53 -14.42
CA GLU A 101 -1.72 -44.65 -13.90
C GLU A 101 -0.26 -44.24 -13.59
N MET A 102 0.37 -43.46 -14.46
CA MET A 102 1.72 -42.92 -14.22
C MET A 102 1.76 -42.03 -12.97
N ILE A 103 0.81 -41.11 -12.83
CA ILE A 103 0.70 -40.22 -11.66
C ILE A 103 0.49 -41.05 -10.39
N THR A 104 -0.43 -42.01 -10.42
CA THR A 104 -0.72 -42.90 -9.28
C THR A 104 0.52 -43.66 -8.83
N LYS A 105 1.28 -44.19 -9.78
CA LYS A 105 2.52 -44.90 -9.50
C LYS A 105 3.61 -43.98 -8.93
N ALA A 106 3.80 -42.81 -9.53
CA ALA A 106 4.78 -41.82 -9.07
C ALA A 106 4.46 -41.30 -7.66
N ALA A 107 3.17 -41.18 -7.34
CA ALA A 107 2.69 -40.71 -6.04
C ALA A 107 2.74 -41.75 -4.92
N GLY A 108 3.13 -43.01 -5.25
CA GLY A 108 3.08 -44.10 -4.27
C GLY A 108 1.67 -44.52 -3.87
N GLY A 109 0.72 -44.36 -4.76
CA GLY A 109 -0.71 -44.46 -4.51
C GLY A 109 -1.39 -43.11 -4.37
N ILE A 110 -2.69 -43.04 -4.63
CA ILE A 110 -3.47 -41.84 -4.48
C ILE A 110 -4.69 -42.08 -3.60
N HIS A 111 -5.18 -41.06 -2.95
CA HIS A 111 -6.50 -41.03 -2.30
C HIS A 111 -7.18 -39.68 -2.59
N ILE A 112 -8.49 -39.62 -2.35
CA ILE A 112 -9.31 -38.48 -2.67
C ILE A 112 -9.79 -37.85 -1.36
N GLU A 113 -9.63 -36.55 -1.22
CA GLU A 113 -10.10 -35.82 -0.07
C GLU A 113 -10.83 -34.54 -0.53
N TYR A 114 -11.98 -34.25 0.10
CA TYR A 114 -12.67 -33.01 -0.07
C TYR A 114 -12.00 -31.92 0.74
N ARG A 115 -11.69 -30.78 0.10
CA ARG A 115 -11.11 -29.60 0.74
C ARG A 115 -11.90 -28.36 0.35
N ASP A 116 -12.14 -27.51 1.32
CA ASP A 116 -12.74 -26.20 1.16
C ASP A 116 -11.68 -25.07 1.15
N VAL A 117 -10.41 -25.43 0.98
CA VAL A 117 -9.30 -24.51 0.88
C VAL A 117 -8.80 -24.38 -0.55
N GLU A 118 -8.37 -23.19 -0.89
CA GLU A 118 -7.75 -22.84 -2.17
C GLU A 118 -6.36 -22.27 -1.95
N THR A 119 -5.40 -22.70 -2.75
CA THR A 119 -4.06 -22.11 -2.73
C THR A 119 -4.03 -20.92 -3.67
N ILE A 120 -3.75 -19.74 -3.13
CA ILE A 120 -3.59 -18.52 -3.90
C ILE A 120 -2.14 -18.06 -3.88
N THR A 121 -1.70 -17.48 -5.00
CA THR A 121 -0.38 -16.85 -5.10
C THR A 121 -0.47 -15.42 -4.60
N CYS A 122 0.28 -15.11 -3.56
CA CYS A 122 0.37 -13.78 -2.96
C CYS A 122 1.71 -13.15 -3.25
N LYS A 123 1.73 -11.83 -3.27
CA LYS A 123 2.96 -11.05 -3.36
C LYS A 123 3.17 -10.25 -2.07
N ARG A 124 4.40 -10.22 -1.59
CA ARG A 124 4.84 -9.37 -0.50
C ARG A 124 5.84 -8.38 -1.02
N TYR A 125 5.56 -7.11 -0.80
CA TYR A 125 6.43 -6.02 -1.21
C TYR A 125 7.24 -5.53 -0.02
N TYR A 126 8.52 -5.24 -0.25
CA TYR A 126 9.42 -4.62 0.70
C TYR A 126 9.74 -3.21 0.21
N TYR A 127 9.49 -2.25 1.06
CA TYR A 127 9.66 -0.82 0.81
C TYR A 127 10.91 -0.33 1.51
N GLN A 128 11.55 0.66 0.93
CA GLN A 128 12.70 1.33 1.52
C GLN A 128 12.52 2.84 1.40
N PHE A 129 12.91 3.57 2.44
CA PHE A 129 12.92 5.02 2.45
C PHE A 129 13.94 5.59 1.46
N ASN A 130 13.51 6.58 0.68
CA ASN A 130 14.35 7.30 -0.28
C ASN A 130 14.54 8.75 0.19
N PRO A 131 15.68 9.08 0.83
CA PRO A 131 15.94 10.43 1.35
C PRO A 131 15.94 11.50 0.27
N GLU A 132 16.54 11.21 -0.89
CA GLU A 132 16.69 12.18 -2.00
C GLU A 132 15.31 12.56 -2.57
N ALA A 133 14.41 11.61 -2.72
CA ALA A 133 13.05 11.88 -3.18
C ALA A 133 12.27 12.71 -2.17
N TYR A 134 12.50 12.49 -0.88
CA TYR A 134 11.87 13.30 0.17
C TYR A 134 12.39 14.73 0.19
N GLU A 135 13.68 14.93 0.05
CA GLU A 135 14.28 16.28 -0.06
C GLU A 135 13.75 17.04 -1.29
N LYS A 136 13.64 16.36 -2.43
CA LYS A 136 13.05 16.92 -3.64
C LYS A 136 11.58 17.30 -3.43
N TYR A 137 10.80 16.43 -2.78
CA TYR A 137 9.42 16.71 -2.41
C TYR A 137 9.32 17.97 -1.54
N LEU A 138 10.12 18.09 -0.49
CA LEU A 138 10.13 19.25 0.40
C LEU A 138 10.53 20.53 -0.35
N SER A 139 11.56 20.46 -1.20
CA SER A 139 12.05 21.58 -1.99
C SER A 139 10.96 22.17 -2.89
N ASN A 140 10.20 21.30 -3.57
CA ASN A 140 9.09 21.70 -4.41
C ASN A 140 7.94 22.31 -3.58
N ARG A 141 7.62 21.73 -2.43
CA ARG A 141 6.52 22.19 -1.55
C ARG A 141 6.82 23.49 -0.83
N VAL A 142 8.06 23.70 -0.40
CA VAL A 142 8.45 24.95 0.25
C VAL A 142 8.18 26.17 -0.64
N THR A 143 8.43 26.06 -1.93
CA THR A 143 8.15 27.13 -2.89
C THR A 143 6.64 27.41 -2.98
N GLU A 144 5.81 26.37 -3.11
CA GLU A 144 4.35 26.50 -3.13
C GLU A 144 3.81 27.11 -1.83
N TRP A 145 4.35 26.69 -0.68
CA TRP A 145 3.92 27.20 0.62
C TRP A 145 4.30 28.69 0.83
N LYS A 146 5.48 29.10 0.36
CA LYS A 146 5.88 30.50 0.38
C LYS A 146 4.92 31.39 -0.43
N ILE A 147 4.55 30.94 -1.63
CA ILE A 147 3.58 31.65 -2.47
C ILE A 147 2.21 31.74 -1.78
N ALA A 148 1.74 30.64 -1.20
CA ALA A 148 0.46 30.63 -0.49
C ALA A 148 0.47 31.51 0.76
N LEU A 149 1.59 31.56 1.48
CA LEU A 149 1.76 32.43 2.64
C LEU A 149 1.69 33.91 2.24
N CYS A 150 2.42 34.34 1.19
CA CYS A 150 2.36 35.68 0.68
C CYS A 150 0.94 36.09 0.33
N LYS A 151 0.20 35.28 -0.41
CA LYS A 151 -1.20 35.56 -0.77
C LYS A 151 -2.12 35.69 0.44
N LYS A 152 -1.92 34.90 1.49
CA LYS A 152 -2.68 35.03 2.74
C LYS A 152 -2.34 36.27 3.50
N GLN A 153 -1.09 36.70 3.51
CA GLN A 153 -0.64 37.95 4.13
C GLN A 153 -1.24 39.17 3.44
N GLU A 154 -1.21 39.19 2.09
CA GLU A 154 -1.86 40.23 1.29
C GLU A 154 -3.35 40.38 1.59
N LYS A 155 -4.04 39.21 1.66
CA LYS A 155 -5.47 39.20 2.01
C LYS A 155 -5.74 39.69 3.44
N LEU A 156 -4.88 39.36 4.39
CA LEU A 156 -4.98 39.84 5.77
C LEU A 156 -4.81 41.34 5.85
N GLU A 157 -3.85 41.93 5.13
CA GLU A 157 -3.64 43.38 5.06
C GLU A 157 -4.86 44.09 4.45
N GLN A 158 -5.43 43.55 3.37
CA GLN A 158 -6.63 44.07 2.75
C GLN A 158 -7.81 44.09 3.74
N LEU A 159 -8.08 42.98 4.40
CA LEU A 159 -9.12 42.86 5.42
C LEU A 159 -8.91 43.86 6.58
N SER A 160 -7.67 44.04 7.01
CA SER A 160 -7.33 45.01 8.07
C SER A 160 -7.65 46.44 7.65
N LYS A 161 -7.38 46.80 6.40
CA LYS A 161 -7.74 48.13 5.83
C LYS A 161 -9.25 48.32 5.76
N GLU A 162 -9.98 47.30 5.32
CA GLU A 162 -11.46 47.31 5.26
C GLU A 162 -12.08 47.46 6.65
N ILE A 163 -11.60 46.76 7.64
CA ILE A 163 -12.03 46.88 9.04
C ILE A 163 -11.77 48.25 9.57
N ALA A 164 -10.59 48.82 9.30
CA ALA A 164 -10.26 50.18 9.71
C ALA A 164 -11.19 51.24 9.07
N ALA A 165 -11.52 51.07 7.79
CA ALA A 165 -12.47 51.94 7.10
C ALA A 165 -13.89 51.82 7.69
N LEU A 166 -14.37 50.60 7.95
CA LEU A 166 -15.67 50.39 8.57
C LEU A 166 -15.77 50.95 9.97
N LYS A 167 -14.73 50.85 10.79
CA LYS A 167 -14.67 51.49 12.12
C LYS A 167 -14.81 52.99 12.06
N LYS A 168 -14.27 53.66 11.03
CA LYS A 168 -14.44 55.11 10.84
C LYS A 168 -15.87 55.49 10.46
N ILE A 169 -16.61 54.61 9.79
CA ILE A 169 -17.99 54.84 9.37
C ILE A 169 -18.95 54.62 10.53
N VAL A 170 -18.70 53.64 11.36
CA VAL A 170 -19.58 53.26 12.48
C VAL A 170 -19.37 54.16 13.71
N GLY A 171 -18.26 54.86 13.75
CA GLY A 171 -17.90 55.80 14.80
C GLY A 171 -17.28 55.15 15.96
#